data_80b18d0a1ba96abd45ddc20e80278f80
#
_entry.id   80b18d0a1ba96abd45ddc20e80278f80
#
_cell.length_a   1.000
_cell.length_b   1.000
_cell.length_c   1.000
_cell.angle_alpha   90.00
_cell.angle_beta   90.00
_cell.angle_gamma   90.00
#
_symmetry.space_group_name_H-M   'P 1'
#
loop_
_entity.id
_entity.type
_entity.pdbx_description
1 polymer ?
#
loop_
_entity_poly.entity_id
_entity_poly.type
_entity_poly.pdbx_seq_one_letter_code
_entity_poly.pdbx_strand_id
1 'polypeptide(L)'
;MKKLTTGILAHVDAGKTTLSEGMLYKSGTLRKLGAVDKGTAYLDSDDLEKKRGITIFSHIARIQTGNSELQILDTPGHIDFAQEMEETLSVLDYAILVVSASEGVTGYTRTLWSLLKKHQIPVFIFVNKMDTLKADRENILNQLNELDDNFIEFDNQDEDFYEKVATADETTLDQYLELGKIEDNAVKKLINKRKIFPVYFGAALKLIGIDEFLSGLDKWTDGIKYPNDFGARIFKVSYDEKGERLTWVKITGGSLKAKTEIFPDEKINEIRRYNGTKYQVIPQAEASEIIAVSGLKSTYPGQGLGFENDQTNFTVQPVLTYAVKVSPANTNACLQALRQLEDENPQLHVKWNKQTEEISIDVLGKMQLEILQQLLRDRFNLEVEFTQGKILYQESIKASVEGVGHFEPLRHYAEVHLLLTPGKNGSGLVFKNKCSLEALPKKWQDQVMESLSNKEHLGVLTGSPITDLEITLVGGRGSNVHTVGGDFREATYRAVRQGLMELKAKKQVYLLEPWYQFTLRINQD
;
A
#
# COMPACT_ATOMS: atom_id res chain seq x y z
N MET A 1 8.78 3.68 -28.51
CA MET A 1 8.27 2.52 -27.75
C MET A 1 7.72 3.06 -26.44
N LYS A 2 6.46 2.78 -26.11
CA LYS A 2 5.83 3.16 -24.83
C LYS A 2 6.38 2.24 -23.74
N LYS A 3 6.74 2.80 -22.59
CA LYS A 3 7.05 2.01 -21.38
C LYS A 3 5.93 2.24 -20.37
N LEU A 4 5.32 1.17 -19.90
CA LEU A 4 4.16 1.22 -19.02
C LEU A 4 4.33 0.26 -17.85
N THR A 5 3.96 0.70 -16.66
CA THR A 5 3.87 -0.15 -15.48
C THR A 5 2.43 -0.63 -15.31
N THR A 6 2.22 -1.93 -15.38
CA THR A 6 0.88 -2.53 -15.36
C THR A 6 0.80 -3.55 -14.23
N GLY A 7 -0.11 -3.34 -13.29
CA GLY A 7 -0.37 -4.29 -12.21
C GLY A 7 -1.41 -5.34 -12.60
N ILE A 8 -1.21 -6.59 -12.25
CA ILE A 8 -2.21 -7.64 -12.39
C ILE A 8 -2.82 -7.94 -11.02
N LEU A 9 -4.12 -7.70 -10.89
CA LEU A 9 -4.90 -7.86 -9.68
C LEU A 9 -6.00 -8.90 -9.90
N ALA A 10 -6.25 -9.70 -8.89
CA ALA A 10 -7.30 -10.73 -8.98
C ALA A 10 -7.73 -11.20 -7.59
N HIS A 11 -8.94 -11.75 -7.50
CA HIS A 11 -9.29 -12.64 -6.40
C HIS A 11 -8.47 -13.94 -6.48
N VAL A 12 -8.27 -14.59 -5.33
CA VAL A 12 -7.63 -15.92 -5.26
C VAL A 12 -8.31 -16.85 -6.25
N ASP A 13 -7.53 -17.69 -6.93
CA ASP A 13 -7.99 -18.66 -7.93
C ASP A 13 -8.64 -18.08 -9.21
N ALA A 14 -8.72 -16.76 -9.40
CA ALA A 14 -9.21 -16.20 -10.67
C ALA A 14 -8.28 -16.50 -11.87
N GLY A 15 -7.06 -16.98 -11.62
CA GLY A 15 -6.09 -17.36 -12.64
C GLY A 15 -5.12 -16.23 -13.01
N LYS A 16 -4.80 -15.36 -12.04
CA LYS A 16 -3.84 -14.28 -12.18
C LYS A 16 -2.49 -14.75 -12.71
N THR A 17 -1.82 -15.65 -12.00
CA THR A 17 -0.51 -16.20 -12.39
C THR A 17 -0.57 -16.94 -13.73
N THR A 18 -1.68 -17.65 -14.01
CA THR A 18 -1.88 -18.32 -15.30
C THR A 18 -1.96 -17.31 -16.45
N LEU A 19 -2.63 -16.17 -16.25
CA LEU A 19 -2.68 -15.10 -17.25
C LEU A 19 -1.29 -14.47 -17.43
N SER A 20 -0.57 -14.16 -16.35
CA SER A 20 0.79 -13.62 -16.39
C SER A 20 1.73 -14.53 -17.16
N GLU A 21 1.72 -15.83 -16.89
CA GLU A 21 2.49 -16.84 -17.62
C GLU A 21 2.12 -16.91 -19.10
N GLY A 22 0.81 -16.87 -19.41
CA GLY A 22 0.31 -16.84 -20.78
C GLY A 22 0.77 -15.62 -21.56
N MET A 23 0.74 -14.43 -20.93
CA MET A 23 1.23 -13.18 -21.52
C MET A 23 2.75 -13.24 -21.77
N LEU A 24 3.54 -13.75 -20.83
CA LEU A 24 4.98 -13.95 -20.95
C LEU A 24 5.33 -14.95 -22.07
N TYR A 25 4.57 -16.02 -22.21
CA TYR A 25 4.76 -17.01 -23.25
C TYR A 25 4.39 -16.46 -24.64
N LYS A 26 3.23 -15.81 -24.77
CA LYS A 26 2.75 -15.24 -26.04
C LYS A 26 3.62 -14.08 -26.53
N SER A 27 4.17 -13.27 -25.63
CA SER A 27 5.14 -12.22 -25.98
C SER A 27 6.53 -12.75 -26.37
N GLY A 28 6.77 -14.06 -26.27
CA GLY A 28 8.06 -14.68 -26.58
C GLY A 28 9.12 -14.51 -25.48
N THR A 29 8.78 -13.92 -24.35
CA THR A 29 9.68 -13.76 -23.21
C THR A 29 10.01 -15.13 -22.58
N LEU A 30 9.03 -16.03 -22.53
CA LEU A 30 9.23 -17.42 -22.11
C LEU A 30 9.19 -18.38 -23.30
N ARG A 31 10.11 -19.35 -23.30
CA ARG A 31 10.14 -20.43 -24.30
C ARG A 31 9.20 -21.60 -23.98
N LYS A 32 8.82 -21.74 -22.72
CA LYS A 32 7.91 -22.79 -22.24
C LYS A 32 6.94 -22.17 -21.26
N LEU A 33 5.68 -22.58 -21.34
CA LEU A 33 4.64 -22.16 -20.41
C LEU A 33 4.90 -22.81 -19.05
N GLY A 34 4.96 -21.99 -17.98
CA GLY A 34 4.96 -22.47 -16.61
C GLY A 34 3.56 -22.91 -16.19
N ALA A 35 3.50 -23.74 -15.16
CA ALA A 35 2.25 -24.21 -14.56
C ALA A 35 2.29 -24.03 -13.06
N VAL A 36 1.31 -23.30 -12.52
CA VAL A 36 1.18 -23.03 -11.07
C VAL A 36 1.07 -24.36 -10.30
N ASP A 37 0.18 -25.27 -10.73
CA ASP A 37 -0.03 -26.56 -10.09
C ASP A 37 1.20 -27.47 -10.05
N LYS A 38 2.19 -27.18 -10.90
CA LYS A 38 3.46 -27.94 -10.96
C LYS A 38 4.62 -27.18 -10.30
N GLY A 39 4.38 -26.00 -9.73
CA GLY A 39 5.42 -25.16 -9.13
C GLY A 39 6.49 -24.70 -10.13
N THR A 40 6.14 -24.59 -11.42
CA THR A 40 7.07 -24.19 -12.51
C THR A 40 6.75 -22.82 -13.08
N ALA A 41 5.86 -22.06 -12.46
CA ALA A 41 5.54 -20.69 -12.84
C ALA A 41 6.79 -19.79 -12.70
N TYR A 42 7.01 -18.94 -13.68
CA TYR A 42 8.19 -18.07 -13.75
C TYR A 42 8.16 -16.96 -12.69
N LEU A 43 6.96 -16.44 -12.40
CA LEU A 43 6.78 -15.36 -11.43
C LEU A 43 6.71 -15.89 -10.00
N ASP A 44 6.05 -17.00 -9.73
CA ASP A 44 6.03 -17.61 -8.40
C ASP A 44 7.36 -18.33 -8.14
N SER A 45 8.42 -17.54 -7.92
CA SER A 45 9.79 -18.07 -7.78
C SER A 45 10.14 -18.49 -6.35
N ASP A 46 9.45 -17.95 -5.36
CA ASP A 46 9.67 -18.26 -3.94
C ASP A 46 9.13 -19.67 -3.60
N ASP A 47 9.90 -20.43 -2.83
CA ASP A 47 9.52 -21.80 -2.45
C ASP A 47 8.27 -21.85 -1.57
N LEU A 48 7.99 -20.77 -0.84
CA LEU A 48 6.82 -20.62 -0.01
C LEU A 48 5.56 -20.41 -0.86
N GLU A 49 5.65 -19.57 -1.90
CA GLU A 49 4.57 -19.36 -2.89
C GLU A 49 4.26 -20.67 -3.63
N LYS A 50 5.30 -21.37 -4.12
CA LYS A 50 5.14 -22.67 -4.80
C LYS A 50 4.45 -23.73 -3.94
N LYS A 51 4.82 -23.82 -2.65
CA LYS A 51 4.22 -24.78 -1.72
C LYS A 51 2.76 -24.48 -1.43
N ARG A 52 2.38 -23.21 -1.42
CA ARG A 52 1.02 -22.75 -1.09
C ARG A 52 0.13 -22.53 -2.31
N GLY A 53 0.71 -22.39 -3.50
CA GLY A 53 0.00 -22.11 -4.74
C GLY A 53 -0.63 -20.73 -4.79
N ILE A 54 -0.11 -19.76 -4.01
CA ILE A 54 -0.59 -18.37 -3.97
C ILE A 54 0.59 -17.40 -4.09
N THR A 55 0.38 -16.28 -4.76
CA THR A 55 1.33 -15.18 -4.78
C THR A 55 1.28 -14.44 -3.45
N ILE A 56 2.42 -14.29 -2.80
CA ILE A 56 2.60 -13.63 -1.50
C ILE A 56 3.33 -12.30 -1.70
N PHE A 57 4.33 -12.28 -2.57
CA PHE A 57 5.17 -11.13 -2.86
C PHE A 57 4.89 -10.58 -4.25
N SER A 58 5.08 -9.27 -4.43
CA SER A 58 4.99 -8.66 -5.76
C SER A 58 6.21 -9.00 -6.59
N HIS A 59 6.00 -9.54 -7.78
CA HIS A 59 7.05 -9.89 -8.73
C HIS A 59 6.99 -9.00 -9.97
N ILE A 60 8.15 -8.78 -10.60
CA ILE A 60 8.28 -7.94 -11.79
C ILE A 60 8.65 -8.79 -12.99
N ALA A 61 7.88 -8.69 -14.05
CA ALA A 61 8.24 -9.22 -15.36
C ALA A 61 8.20 -8.10 -16.42
N ARG A 62 8.97 -8.27 -17.48
CA ARG A 62 9.00 -7.35 -18.61
C ARG A 62 8.64 -8.09 -19.88
N ILE A 63 7.67 -7.57 -20.59
CA ILE A 63 7.24 -8.09 -21.89
C ILE A 63 7.24 -6.98 -22.92
N GLN A 64 7.49 -7.37 -24.18
CA GLN A 64 7.30 -6.50 -25.32
C GLN A 64 6.08 -6.94 -26.11
N THR A 65 5.21 -5.99 -26.44
CA THR A 65 4.05 -6.23 -27.29
C THR A 65 3.88 -5.03 -28.22
N GLY A 66 3.92 -5.27 -29.53
CA GLY A 66 3.85 -4.22 -30.53
C GLY A 66 4.85 -3.09 -30.29
N ASN A 67 4.36 -1.88 -30.04
CA ASN A 67 5.15 -0.68 -29.73
C ASN A 67 5.30 -0.39 -28.21
N SER A 68 4.91 -1.32 -27.36
CA SER A 68 4.90 -1.16 -25.90
C SER A 68 5.86 -2.13 -25.21
N GLU A 69 6.58 -1.63 -24.20
CA GLU A 69 7.22 -2.43 -23.17
C GLU A 69 6.35 -2.34 -21.90
N LEU A 70 5.78 -3.47 -21.48
CA LEU A 70 5.00 -3.55 -20.26
C LEU A 70 5.88 -4.11 -19.14
N GLN A 71 5.98 -3.36 -18.05
CA GLN A 71 6.54 -3.79 -16.78
C GLN A 71 5.38 -4.31 -15.95
N ILE A 72 5.22 -5.62 -15.92
CA ILE A 72 4.12 -6.29 -15.21
C ILE A 72 4.52 -6.43 -13.75
N LEU A 73 3.69 -5.91 -12.87
CA LEU A 73 3.75 -6.15 -11.43
C LEU A 73 2.67 -7.18 -11.09
N ASP A 74 3.09 -8.39 -10.77
CA ASP A 74 2.21 -9.43 -10.26
C ASP A 74 2.00 -9.21 -8.77
N THR A 75 0.76 -8.99 -8.32
CA THR A 75 0.44 -8.61 -6.94
C THR A 75 -0.19 -9.76 -6.17
N PRO A 76 -0.08 -9.81 -4.83
CA PRO A 76 -0.80 -10.78 -4.03
C PRO A 76 -2.31 -10.75 -4.27
N GLY A 77 -2.93 -11.94 -4.36
CA GLY A 77 -4.38 -12.08 -4.56
C GLY A 77 -5.18 -12.27 -3.26
N HIS A 78 -4.52 -12.43 -2.11
CA HIS A 78 -5.17 -12.68 -0.84
C HIS A 78 -5.28 -11.40 0.00
N ILE A 79 -6.41 -11.22 0.69
CA ILE A 79 -6.69 -10.02 1.48
C ILE A 79 -5.68 -9.77 2.62
N ASP A 80 -5.09 -10.82 3.19
CA ASP A 80 -4.08 -10.69 4.25
C ASP A 80 -2.77 -10.04 3.75
N PHE A 81 -2.60 -9.90 2.42
CA PHE A 81 -1.48 -9.21 1.77
C PHE A 81 -1.94 -7.95 1.02
N ALA A 82 -3.12 -7.43 1.36
CA ALA A 82 -3.70 -6.25 0.71
C ALA A 82 -2.81 -5.01 0.82
N GLN A 83 -1.97 -4.92 1.84
CA GLN A 83 -1.00 -3.84 1.98
C GLN A 83 0.03 -3.84 0.84
N GLU A 84 0.71 -4.97 0.59
CA GLU A 84 1.71 -5.05 -0.48
C GLU A 84 1.07 -4.78 -1.87
N MET A 85 -0.19 -5.18 -2.02
CA MET A 85 -0.97 -4.82 -3.19
C MET A 85 -1.20 -3.31 -3.26
N GLU A 86 -1.63 -2.64 -2.16
CA GLU A 86 -1.90 -1.20 -2.14
C GLU A 86 -0.62 -0.37 -2.36
N GLU A 87 0.53 -0.78 -1.81
CA GLU A 87 1.84 -0.18 -2.08
C GLU A 87 2.16 -0.20 -3.57
N THR A 88 1.88 -1.33 -4.23
CA THR A 88 2.08 -1.50 -5.67
C THR A 88 1.17 -0.58 -6.49
N LEU A 89 -0.09 -0.33 -6.05
CA LEU A 89 -1.01 0.56 -6.76
C LEU A 89 -0.43 1.97 -6.97
N SER A 90 0.37 2.45 -6.03
CA SER A 90 0.96 3.80 -6.08
C SER A 90 1.88 4.04 -7.28
N VAL A 91 2.34 2.98 -7.93
CA VAL A 91 3.30 3.05 -9.05
C VAL A 91 2.73 2.52 -10.37
N LEU A 92 1.45 2.15 -10.43
CA LEU A 92 0.84 1.66 -11.66
C LEU A 92 0.46 2.80 -12.61
N ASP A 93 0.64 2.56 -13.89
CA ASP A 93 0.10 3.38 -14.97
C ASP A 93 -1.26 2.86 -15.41
N TYR A 94 -1.41 1.54 -15.43
CA TYR A 94 -2.65 0.81 -15.73
C TYR A 94 -2.78 -0.42 -14.85
N ALA A 95 -3.98 -0.90 -14.66
CA ALA A 95 -4.25 -2.15 -13.98
C ALA A 95 -4.97 -3.15 -14.89
N ILE A 96 -4.66 -4.42 -14.70
CA ILE A 96 -5.39 -5.55 -15.27
C ILE A 96 -6.13 -6.21 -14.11
N LEU A 97 -7.45 -6.14 -14.12
CA LEU A 97 -8.28 -6.85 -13.16
C LEU A 97 -8.76 -8.16 -13.77
N VAL A 98 -8.33 -9.28 -13.20
CA VAL A 98 -8.72 -10.62 -13.66
C VAL A 98 -9.95 -11.07 -12.88
N VAL A 99 -11.01 -11.44 -13.60
CA VAL A 99 -12.26 -11.94 -13.04
C VAL A 99 -12.50 -13.36 -13.55
N SER A 100 -12.84 -14.28 -12.66
CA SER A 100 -13.18 -15.67 -13.05
C SER A 100 -14.62 -15.75 -13.56
N ALA A 101 -14.84 -16.26 -14.78
CA ALA A 101 -16.18 -16.47 -15.32
C ALA A 101 -17.04 -17.44 -14.50
N SER A 102 -16.39 -18.37 -13.75
CA SER A 102 -17.11 -19.33 -12.90
C SER A 102 -17.58 -18.76 -11.56
N GLU A 103 -16.92 -17.69 -11.06
CA GLU A 103 -17.20 -17.08 -9.76
C GLU A 103 -17.83 -15.69 -9.87
N GLY A 104 -17.64 -15.03 -11.00
CA GLY A 104 -18.14 -13.68 -11.23
C GLY A 104 -17.43 -12.63 -10.37
N VAL A 105 -18.15 -11.55 -10.09
CA VAL A 105 -17.67 -10.44 -9.28
C VAL A 105 -17.81 -10.77 -7.80
N THR A 106 -16.72 -11.18 -7.17
CA THR A 106 -16.65 -11.53 -5.74
C THR A 106 -16.58 -10.29 -4.84
N GLY A 107 -16.75 -10.47 -3.53
CA GLY A 107 -16.58 -9.40 -2.54
C GLY A 107 -15.18 -8.77 -2.61
N TYR A 108 -14.14 -9.58 -2.80
CA TYR A 108 -12.77 -9.06 -2.93
C TYR A 108 -12.55 -8.31 -4.26
N THR A 109 -13.17 -8.75 -5.35
CA THR A 109 -13.18 -8.00 -6.63
C THR A 109 -13.76 -6.60 -6.42
N ARG A 110 -14.82 -6.44 -5.62
CA ARG A 110 -15.40 -5.12 -5.26
C ARG A 110 -14.42 -4.27 -4.44
N THR A 111 -13.67 -4.89 -3.52
CA THR A 111 -12.62 -4.20 -2.75
C THR A 111 -11.50 -3.70 -3.66
N LEU A 112 -10.98 -4.56 -4.55
CA LEU A 112 -9.97 -4.18 -5.54
C LEU A 112 -10.45 -3.04 -6.43
N TRP A 113 -11.71 -3.10 -6.89
CA TRP A 113 -12.31 -2.04 -7.69
C TRP A 113 -12.35 -0.70 -6.95
N SER A 114 -12.75 -0.71 -5.67
CA SER A 114 -12.79 0.49 -4.84
C SER A 114 -11.41 1.12 -4.65
N LEU A 115 -10.37 0.31 -4.47
CA LEU A 115 -8.99 0.77 -4.38
C LEU A 115 -8.49 1.36 -5.71
N LEU A 116 -8.74 0.67 -6.82
CA LEU A 116 -8.41 1.17 -8.17
C LEU A 116 -9.13 2.49 -8.49
N LYS A 117 -10.38 2.64 -8.03
CA LYS A 117 -11.15 3.88 -8.14
C LYS A 117 -10.57 4.99 -7.26
N LYS A 118 -10.20 4.69 -6.02
CA LYS A 118 -9.56 5.65 -5.10
C LYS A 118 -8.24 6.18 -5.67
N HIS A 119 -7.42 5.31 -6.24
CA HIS A 119 -6.13 5.67 -6.84
C HIS A 119 -6.25 6.20 -8.28
N GLN A 120 -7.47 6.28 -8.84
CA GLN A 120 -7.75 6.77 -10.20
C GLN A 120 -6.97 6.05 -11.31
N ILE A 121 -6.67 4.75 -11.12
CA ILE A 121 -5.90 3.94 -12.07
C ILE A 121 -6.82 3.47 -13.21
N PRO A 122 -6.47 3.68 -14.49
CA PRO A 122 -7.17 3.10 -15.63
C PRO A 122 -7.11 1.57 -15.59
N VAL A 123 -8.24 0.90 -15.88
CA VAL A 123 -8.37 -0.55 -15.69
C VAL A 123 -8.80 -1.23 -16.97
N PHE A 124 -8.11 -2.33 -17.28
CA PHE A 124 -8.50 -3.33 -18.26
C PHE A 124 -8.99 -4.57 -17.54
N ILE A 125 -10.09 -5.15 -17.99
CA ILE A 125 -10.66 -6.37 -17.41
C ILE A 125 -10.31 -7.56 -18.31
N PHE A 126 -9.82 -8.64 -17.68
CA PHE A 126 -9.70 -9.92 -18.35
C PHE A 126 -10.60 -10.95 -17.65
N VAL A 127 -11.69 -11.32 -18.29
CA VAL A 127 -12.60 -12.37 -17.82
C VAL A 127 -12.03 -13.72 -18.21
N ASN A 128 -11.49 -14.41 -17.24
CA ASN A 128 -10.78 -15.68 -17.40
C ASN A 128 -11.70 -16.88 -17.20
N LYS A 129 -11.23 -18.08 -17.58
CA LYS A 129 -11.94 -19.37 -17.46
C LYS A 129 -13.25 -19.44 -18.27
N MET A 130 -13.30 -18.75 -19.41
CA MET A 130 -14.46 -18.78 -20.33
C MET A 130 -14.70 -20.16 -20.96
N ASP A 131 -13.82 -21.10 -20.77
CA ASP A 131 -13.94 -22.50 -21.21
C ASP A 131 -14.72 -23.39 -20.22
N THR A 132 -15.25 -22.82 -19.15
CA THR A 132 -16.07 -23.53 -18.16
C THR A 132 -17.56 -23.56 -18.54
N LEU A 133 -18.29 -24.58 -18.12
CA LEU A 133 -19.71 -24.75 -18.42
C LEU A 133 -20.62 -23.65 -17.84
N LYS A 134 -20.12 -22.90 -16.83
CA LYS A 134 -20.85 -21.81 -16.17
C LYS A 134 -20.54 -20.43 -16.76
N ALA A 135 -19.70 -20.36 -17.77
CA ALA A 135 -19.28 -19.07 -18.34
C ALA A 135 -20.43 -18.45 -19.14
N ASP A 136 -20.85 -17.28 -18.72
CA ASP A 136 -21.89 -16.47 -19.35
C ASP A 136 -21.40 -15.02 -19.47
N ARG A 137 -21.14 -14.57 -20.70
CA ARG A 137 -20.60 -13.22 -20.98
C ARG A 137 -21.55 -12.13 -20.52
N GLU A 138 -22.83 -12.26 -20.84
CA GLU A 138 -23.83 -11.25 -20.53
C GLU A 138 -24.01 -11.10 -19.01
N ASN A 139 -24.11 -12.21 -18.31
CA ASN A 139 -24.20 -12.20 -16.84
C ASN A 139 -22.97 -11.55 -16.19
N ILE A 140 -21.76 -11.83 -16.67
CA ILE A 140 -20.54 -11.21 -16.13
C ILE A 140 -20.52 -9.70 -16.42
N LEU A 141 -20.87 -9.26 -17.61
CA LEU A 141 -20.97 -7.84 -17.95
C LEU A 141 -21.99 -7.13 -17.06
N ASN A 142 -23.14 -7.74 -16.80
CA ASN A 142 -24.14 -7.18 -15.89
C ASN A 142 -23.59 -7.05 -14.46
N GLN A 143 -22.88 -8.05 -13.95
CA GLN A 143 -22.22 -7.97 -12.63
C GLN A 143 -21.11 -6.91 -12.58
N LEU A 144 -20.35 -6.72 -13.66
CA LEU A 144 -19.34 -5.66 -13.75
C LEU A 144 -20.02 -4.28 -13.74
N ASN A 145 -21.09 -4.11 -14.48
CA ASN A 145 -21.87 -2.87 -14.54
C ASN A 145 -22.57 -2.52 -13.21
N GLU A 146 -22.64 -3.46 -12.25
CA GLU A 146 -23.00 -3.12 -10.86
C GLU A 146 -21.85 -2.44 -10.08
N LEU A 147 -20.59 -2.55 -10.52
CA LEU A 147 -19.44 -1.89 -9.88
C LEU A 147 -19.30 -0.43 -10.31
N ASP A 148 -19.46 -0.20 -11.59
CA ASP A 148 -19.39 1.11 -12.25
C ASP A 148 -20.08 1.00 -13.62
N ASP A 149 -20.35 2.11 -14.28
CA ASP A 149 -20.90 2.13 -15.62
C ASP A 149 -19.82 1.88 -16.69
N ASN A 150 -20.25 1.53 -17.92
CA ASN A 150 -19.43 1.50 -19.14
C ASN A 150 -18.29 0.46 -19.15
N PHE A 151 -18.53 -0.74 -18.64
CA PHE A 151 -17.73 -1.91 -18.98
C PHE A 151 -18.12 -2.37 -20.40
N ILE A 152 -17.19 -2.18 -21.34
CA ILE A 152 -17.44 -2.41 -22.76
C ILE A 152 -16.55 -3.56 -23.24
N GLU A 153 -17.13 -4.50 -24.02
CA GLU A 153 -16.40 -5.58 -24.67
C GLU A 153 -15.56 -5.03 -25.82
N PHE A 154 -14.26 -5.33 -25.81
CA PHE A 154 -13.27 -4.84 -26.78
C PHE A 154 -12.79 -5.93 -27.75
N ASP A 155 -13.33 -7.15 -27.64
CA ASP A 155 -13.00 -8.26 -28.54
C ASP A 155 -13.43 -7.97 -30.00
N ASN A 156 -14.55 -7.25 -30.18
CA ASN A 156 -15.09 -6.85 -31.49
C ASN A 156 -15.32 -5.33 -31.51
N GLN A 157 -14.90 -4.67 -32.59
CA GLN A 157 -15.02 -3.22 -32.76
C GLN A 157 -16.01 -2.91 -33.91
N ASP A 158 -17.23 -3.40 -33.76
CA ASP A 158 -18.33 -3.15 -34.65
C ASP A 158 -19.10 -1.83 -34.36
N GLU A 159 -20.23 -1.61 -35.01
CA GLU A 159 -21.01 -0.40 -34.83
C GLU A 159 -21.57 -0.28 -33.41
N ASP A 160 -22.03 -1.38 -32.81
CA ASP A 160 -22.51 -1.44 -31.41
C ASP A 160 -21.42 -1.04 -30.39
N PHE A 161 -20.18 -1.45 -30.64
CA PHE A 161 -19.04 -1.02 -29.86
C PHE A 161 -18.87 0.51 -29.87
N TYR A 162 -18.88 1.14 -31.06
CA TYR A 162 -18.72 2.58 -31.16
C TYR A 162 -19.89 3.36 -30.56
N GLU A 163 -21.12 2.86 -30.67
CA GLU A 163 -22.28 3.45 -30.00
C GLU A 163 -22.13 3.44 -28.48
N LYS A 164 -21.73 2.31 -27.90
CA LYS A 164 -21.48 2.19 -26.46
C LYS A 164 -20.35 3.12 -25.98
N VAL A 165 -19.26 3.24 -26.74
CA VAL A 165 -18.18 4.16 -26.42
C VAL A 165 -18.63 5.61 -26.52
N ALA A 166 -19.45 5.96 -27.54
CA ALA A 166 -19.98 7.31 -27.73
C ALA A 166 -20.82 7.77 -26.53
N THR A 167 -21.69 6.89 -26.03
CA THR A 167 -22.63 7.22 -24.94
C THR A 167 -21.94 7.45 -23.59
N ALA A 168 -20.66 7.10 -23.45
CA ALA A 168 -19.92 7.27 -22.20
C ALA A 168 -19.52 8.72 -21.89
N ASP A 169 -19.57 9.63 -22.87
CA ASP A 169 -19.17 11.03 -22.71
C ASP A 169 -19.84 11.93 -23.75
N GLU A 170 -20.44 13.05 -23.32
CA GLU A 170 -21.19 13.95 -24.19
C GLU A 170 -20.39 14.44 -25.39
N THR A 171 -19.12 14.84 -25.20
CA THR A 171 -18.27 15.32 -26.30
C THR A 171 -17.95 14.23 -27.32
N THR A 172 -17.84 12.98 -26.88
CA THR A 172 -17.61 11.83 -27.76
C THR A 172 -18.88 11.46 -28.51
N LEU A 173 -20.04 11.61 -27.86
CA LEU A 173 -21.35 11.39 -28.49
C LEU A 173 -21.61 12.40 -29.62
N ASP A 174 -21.34 13.69 -29.37
CA ASP A 174 -21.50 14.74 -30.40
C ASP A 174 -20.59 14.46 -31.61
N GLN A 175 -19.33 14.07 -31.34
CA GLN A 175 -18.37 13.69 -32.39
C GLN A 175 -18.88 12.49 -33.22
N TYR A 176 -19.43 11.48 -32.56
CA TYR A 176 -19.95 10.29 -33.22
C TYR A 176 -21.18 10.61 -34.07
N LEU A 177 -22.09 11.44 -33.57
CA LEU A 177 -23.29 11.89 -34.30
C LEU A 177 -22.94 12.75 -35.54
N GLU A 178 -21.87 13.56 -35.45
CA GLU A 178 -21.44 14.41 -36.57
C GLU A 178 -20.64 13.65 -37.64
N LEU A 179 -19.73 12.75 -37.20
CA LEU A 179 -18.72 12.12 -38.08
C LEU A 179 -18.99 10.65 -38.37
N GLY A 180 -19.94 10.01 -37.67
CA GLY A 180 -20.22 8.58 -37.77
C GLY A 180 -19.10 7.66 -37.32
N LYS A 181 -18.07 8.21 -36.61
CA LYS A 181 -16.90 7.45 -36.12
C LYS A 181 -16.27 8.15 -34.91
N ILE A 182 -15.55 7.35 -34.12
CA ILE A 182 -14.75 7.82 -32.99
C ILE A 182 -13.29 7.54 -33.30
N GLU A 183 -12.42 8.52 -33.08
CA GLU A 183 -10.98 8.34 -33.22
C GLU A 183 -10.40 7.52 -32.07
N ASP A 184 -9.40 6.68 -32.36
CA ASP A 184 -8.71 5.87 -31.34
C ASP A 184 -8.18 6.70 -30.17
N ASN A 185 -7.72 7.94 -30.42
CA ASN A 185 -7.26 8.86 -29.38
C ASN A 185 -8.38 9.30 -28.43
N ALA A 186 -9.63 9.40 -28.89
CA ALA A 186 -10.78 9.71 -28.04
C ALA A 186 -11.08 8.52 -27.11
N VAL A 187 -11.07 7.30 -27.65
CA VAL A 187 -11.25 6.07 -26.87
C VAL A 187 -10.18 5.95 -25.77
N LYS A 188 -8.90 6.15 -26.11
CA LYS A 188 -7.81 6.14 -25.14
C LYS A 188 -7.99 7.16 -24.02
N LYS A 189 -8.43 8.39 -24.34
CA LYS A 189 -8.72 9.43 -23.36
C LYS A 189 -9.84 9.02 -22.40
N LEU A 190 -10.88 8.34 -22.90
CA LEU A 190 -11.97 7.83 -22.07
C LEU A 190 -11.48 6.75 -21.11
N ILE A 191 -10.62 5.83 -21.57
CA ILE A 191 -9.96 4.82 -20.72
C ILE A 191 -9.13 5.50 -19.64
N ASN A 192 -8.25 6.43 -20.03
CA ASN A 192 -7.36 7.13 -19.09
C ASN A 192 -8.12 7.95 -18.04
N LYS A 193 -9.30 8.48 -18.39
CA LYS A 193 -10.19 9.20 -17.49
C LYS A 193 -11.15 8.29 -16.71
N ARG A 194 -11.03 6.98 -16.86
CA ARG A 194 -11.93 5.99 -16.24
C ARG A 194 -13.41 6.22 -16.59
N LYS A 195 -13.68 6.63 -17.81
CA LYS A 195 -15.05 6.78 -18.34
C LYS A 195 -15.55 5.50 -18.98
N ILE A 196 -14.64 4.67 -19.52
CA ILE A 196 -14.91 3.35 -20.06
C ILE A 196 -13.87 2.36 -19.56
N PHE A 197 -14.25 1.09 -19.46
CA PHE A 197 -13.40 0.00 -18.97
C PHE A 197 -13.41 -1.13 -20.00
N PRO A 198 -12.26 -1.34 -20.71
CA PRO A 198 -12.14 -2.41 -21.68
C PRO A 198 -12.27 -3.80 -21.05
N VAL A 199 -13.16 -4.63 -21.57
CA VAL A 199 -13.37 -6.02 -21.16
C VAL A 199 -12.96 -6.95 -22.28
N TYR A 200 -12.12 -7.93 -21.92
CA TYR A 200 -11.68 -9.02 -22.79
C TYR A 200 -12.05 -10.37 -22.17
N PHE A 201 -12.41 -11.32 -23.00
CA PHE A 201 -12.80 -12.65 -22.56
C PHE A 201 -11.81 -13.70 -23.04
N GLY A 202 -11.47 -14.65 -22.17
CA GLY A 202 -10.50 -15.68 -22.54
C GLY A 202 -10.44 -16.87 -21.59
N ALA A 203 -9.53 -17.77 -21.90
CA ALA A 203 -9.17 -18.91 -21.07
C ALA A 203 -7.64 -19.01 -21.03
N ALA A 204 -7.03 -18.39 -20.03
CA ALA A 204 -5.58 -18.24 -19.93
C ALA A 204 -4.82 -19.57 -19.97
N LEU A 205 -5.37 -20.61 -19.31
CA LEU A 205 -4.78 -21.95 -19.30
C LEU A 205 -4.69 -22.56 -20.72
N LYS A 206 -5.62 -22.20 -21.62
CA LYS A 206 -5.65 -22.65 -23.02
C LYS A 206 -5.05 -21.62 -23.98
N LEU A 207 -4.51 -20.52 -23.48
CA LEU A 207 -3.95 -19.40 -24.26
C LEU A 207 -4.98 -18.71 -25.18
N ILE A 208 -6.28 -18.80 -24.86
CA ILE A 208 -7.37 -18.20 -25.65
C ILE A 208 -7.58 -16.76 -25.17
N GLY A 209 -7.68 -15.80 -26.12
CA GLY A 209 -7.95 -14.39 -25.85
C GLY A 209 -6.73 -13.57 -25.38
N ILE A 210 -5.55 -14.20 -25.23
CA ILE A 210 -4.35 -13.50 -24.74
C ILE A 210 -3.71 -12.63 -25.83
N ASP A 211 -3.69 -13.09 -27.09
CA ASP A 211 -3.09 -12.31 -28.19
C ASP A 211 -3.91 -11.04 -28.46
N GLU A 212 -5.23 -11.18 -28.45
CA GLU A 212 -6.19 -10.08 -28.58
C GLU A 212 -6.05 -9.10 -27.41
N PHE A 213 -5.92 -9.61 -26.20
CA PHE A 213 -5.71 -8.79 -24.99
C PHE A 213 -4.40 -8.02 -25.04
N LEU A 214 -3.27 -8.67 -25.40
CA LEU A 214 -1.96 -8.01 -25.56
C LEU A 214 -1.99 -6.95 -26.67
N SER A 215 -2.63 -7.24 -27.78
CA SER A 215 -2.84 -6.27 -28.87
C SER A 215 -3.69 -5.08 -28.42
N GLY A 216 -4.71 -5.35 -27.63
CA GLY A 216 -5.57 -4.33 -27.04
C GLY A 216 -4.82 -3.44 -26.05
N LEU A 217 -4.00 -4.01 -25.18
CA LEU A 217 -3.12 -3.23 -24.29
C LEU A 217 -2.15 -2.35 -25.07
N ASP A 218 -1.56 -2.85 -26.16
CA ASP A 218 -0.70 -2.03 -27.01
C ASP A 218 -1.48 -0.94 -27.75
N LYS A 219 -2.67 -1.24 -28.28
CA LYS A 219 -3.48 -0.28 -29.04
C LYS A 219 -4.08 0.81 -28.14
N TRP A 220 -4.67 0.44 -26.99
CA TRP A 220 -5.56 1.30 -26.22
C TRP A 220 -4.93 2.01 -25.02
N THR A 221 -3.63 1.82 -24.79
CA THR A 221 -2.88 2.57 -23.77
C THR A 221 -2.09 3.71 -24.41
N ASP A 222 -1.84 4.75 -23.64
CA ASP A 222 -0.94 5.85 -24.00
C ASP A 222 0.34 5.80 -23.19
N GLY A 223 1.45 6.22 -23.81
CA GLY A 223 2.70 6.48 -23.08
C GLY A 223 2.54 7.68 -22.15
N ILE A 224 3.03 7.55 -20.93
CA ILE A 224 3.01 8.64 -19.95
C ILE A 224 4.13 9.63 -20.27
N LYS A 225 3.80 10.90 -20.24
CA LYS A 225 4.79 11.99 -20.36
C LYS A 225 5.27 12.35 -18.96
N TYR A 226 6.52 12.07 -18.71
CA TYR A 226 7.17 12.40 -17.46
C TYR A 226 7.88 13.75 -17.52
N PRO A 227 7.93 14.52 -16.41
CA PRO A 227 8.70 15.75 -16.33
C PRO A 227 10.21 15.48 -16.42
N ASN A 228 10.98 16.54 -16.76
CA ASN A 228 12.44 16.44 -16.84
C ASN A 228 13.11 16.47 -15.46
N ASP A 229 12.45 17.05 -14.47
CA ASP A 229 12.94 17.11 -13.10
C ASP A 229 12.89 15.74 -12.47
N PHE A 230 13.85 15.46 -11.57
CA PHE A 230 13.92 14.17 -10.89
C PHE A 230 12.75 13.98 -9.95
N GLY A 231 12.06 12.86 -10.13
CA GLY A 231 11.05 12.35 -9.22
C GLY A 231 11.08 10.84 -9.20
N ALA A 232 10.85 10.26 -8.05
CA ALA A 232 10.76 8.81 -7.90
C ALA A 232 9.85 8.44 -6.74
N ARG A 233 9.25 7.26 -6.80
CA ARG A 233 8.37 6.74 -5.75
C ARG A 233 8.85 5.38 -5.30
N ILE A 234 9.06 5.25 -4.00
CA ILE A 234 9.43 3.99 -3.36
C ILE A 234 8.14 3.23 -3.03
N PHE A 235 8.02 1.99 -3.50
CA PHE A 235 6.82 1.20 -3.27
C PHE A 235 7.09 -0.10 -2.51
N LYS A 236 8.36 -0.52 -2.39
CA LYS A 236 8.71 -1.77 -1.71
C LYS A 236 10.14 -1.71 -1.17
N VAL A 237 10.35 -2.37 -0.04
CA VAL A 237 11.68 -2.72 0.49
C VAL A 237 11.77 -4.24 0.57
N SER A 238 12.91 -4.81 0.27
CA SER A 238 13.17 -6.25 0.41
C SER A 238 14.65 -6.51 0.70
N TYR A 239 14.97 -7.75 1.06
CA TYR A 239 16.34 -8.20 1.23
C TYR A 239 16.62 -9.34 0.25
N ASP A 240 17.79 -9.27 -0.41
CA ASP A 240 18.21 -10.36 -1.30
C ASP A 240 18.75 -11.57 -0.51
N GLU A 241 19.07 -12.66 -1.22
CA GLU A 241 19.60 -13.90 -0.61
C GLU A 241 20.89 -13.70 0.20
N LYS A 242 21.61 -12.59 -0.04
CA LYS A 242 22.84 -12.23 0.68
C LYS A 242 22.57 -11.32 1.87
N GLY A 243 21.32 -10.96 2.12
CA GLY A 243 20.90 -10.03 3.15
C GLY A 243 21.17 -8.56 2.79
N GLU A 244 21.40 -8.23 1.50
CA GLU A 244 21.51 -6.85 1.06
C GLU A 244 20.13 -6.21 0.93
N ARG A 245 19.95 -5.06 1.56
CA ARG A 245 18.70 -4.30 1.51
C ARG A 245 18.51 -3.66 0.14
N LEU A 246 17.36 -3.88 -0.47
CA LEU A 246 16.94 -3.36 -1.75
C LEU A 246 15.74 -2.43 -1.59
N THR A 247 15.84 -1.23 -2.13
CA THR A 247 14.74 -0.27 -2.23
C THR A 247 14.19 -0.30 -3.66
N TRP A 248 12.92 -0.65 -3.81
CA TRP A 248 12.24 -0.71 -5.11
C TRP A 248 11.58 0.62 -5.43
N VAL A 249 11.92 1.14 -6.59
CA VAL A 249 11.63 2.52 -6.97
C VAL A 249 11.07 2.56 -8.39
N LYS A 250 10.00 3.33 -8.60
CA LYS A 250 9.59 3.79 -9.93
C LYS A 250 10.10 5.20 -10.15
N ILE A 251 10.80 5.43 -11.25
CA ILE A 251 11.22 6.77 -11.65
C ILE A 251 10.04 7.48 -12.32
N THR A 252 9.58 8.59 -11.72
CA THR A 252 8.42 9.38 -12.17
C THR A 252 8.82 10.69 -12.84
N GLY A 253 10.12 10.95 -12.99
CA GLY A 253 10.66 12.09 -13.73
C GLY A 253 12.16 12.05 -13.81
N GLY A 254 12.73 12.66 -14.85
CA GLY A 254 14.17 12.74 -15.07
C GLY A 254 14.84 11.38 -15.13
N SER A 255 15.96 11.24 -14.44
CA SER A 255 16.73 10.00 -14.38
C SER A 255 17.49 9.85 -13.07
N LEU A 256 17.83 8.61 -12.72
CA LEU A 256 18.59 8.26 -11.52
C LEU A 256 19.89 7.55 -11.90
N LYS A 257 21.03 8.03 -11.41
CA LYS A 257 22.35 7.46 -11.66
C LYS A 257 22.87 6.69 -10.46
N ALA A 258 23.61 5.62 -10.70
CA ALA A 258 24.37 4.96 -9.66
C ALA A 258 25.37 5.93 -9.04
N LYS A 259 25.66 5.73 -7.73
CA LYS A 259 26.52 6.59 -6.90
C LYS A 259 25.94 7.97 -6.55
N THR A 260 24.70 8.28 -6.96
CA THR A 260 24.00 9.51 -6.51
C THR A 260 23.73 9.40 -5.02
N GLU A 261 24.01 10.47 -4.28
CA GLU A 261 23.63 10.66 -2.89
C GLU A 261 22.17 11.11 -2.84
N ILE A 262 21.32 10.37 -2.12
CA ILE A 262 19.89 10.66 -1.98
C ILE A 262 19.60 11.35 -0.66
N PHE A 263 20.23 10.88 0.42
CA PHE A 263 20.17 11.45 1.76
C PHE A 263 21.60 11.68 2.27
N PRO A 264 21.81 12.51 3.30
CA PRO A 264 23.11 12.64 3.94
C PRO A 264 23.68 11.28 4.33
N ASP A 265 24.88 10.99 3.87
CA ASP A 265 25.61 9.72 4.10
C ASP A 265 24.96 8.46 3.47
N GLU A 266 23.92 8.60 2.65
CA GLU A 266 23.29 7.49 1.92
C GLU A 266 23.35 7.69 0.41
N LYS A 267 24.06 6.83 -0.27
CA LYS A 267 24.20 6.84 -1.72
C LYS A 267 23.78 5.52 -2.35
N ILE A 268 23.28 5.58 -3.56
CA ILE A 268 22.98 4.41 -4.36
C ILE A 268 24.28 3.69 -4.70
N ASN A 269 24.41 2.43 -4.28
CA ASN A 269 25.55 1.58 -4.65
C ASN A 269 25.39 1.00 -6.04
N GLU A 270 24.26 0.34 -6.30
CA GLU A 270 23.91 -0.29 -7.57
C GLU A 270 22.47 0.00 -7.94
N ILE A 271 22.20 0.03 -9.23
CA ILE A 271 20.86 0.04 -9.81
C ILE A 271 20.64 -1.29 -10.51
N ARG A 272 19.65 -2.05 -10.08
CA ARG A 272 19.31 -3.39 -10.61
C ARG A 272 17.98 -3.32 -11.35
N ARG A 273 17.99 -3.68 -12.61
CA ARG A 273 16.79 -3.86 -13.43
C ARG A 273 16.41 -5.32 -13.43
N TYR A 274 15.31 -5.65 -12.76
CA TYR A 274 14.83 -7.02 -12.63
C TYR A 274 13.91 -7.45 -13.79
N ASN A 275 13.95 -8.74 -14.10
CA ASN A 275 12.95 -9.46 -14.89
C ASN A 275 12.82 -10.89 -14.32
N GLY A 276 11.76 -11.14 -13.57
CA GLY A 276 11.65 -12.31 -12.69
C GLY A 276 12.76 -12.29 -11.62
N THR A 277 13.42 -13.42 -11.42
CA THR A 277 14.53 -13.56 -10.45
C THR A 277 15.87 -13.00 -10.96
N LYS A 278 15.99 -12.73 -12.25
CA LYS A 278 17.23 -12.25 -12.86
C LYS A 278 17.25 -10.73 -12.92
N TYR A 279 18.43 -10.15 -12.72
CA TYR A 279 18.63 -8.72 -12.86
C TYR A 279 19.87 -8.37 -13.67
N GLN A 280 19.85 -7.17 -14.20
CA GLN A 280 20.98 -6.52 -14.87
C GLN A 280 21.36 -5.27 -14.08
N VAL A 281 22.64 -5.11 -13.77
CA VAL A 281 23.16 -3.86 -13.18
C VAL A 281 23.28 -2.83 -14.31
N ILE A 282 22.69 -1.65 -14.07
CA ILE A 282 22.70 -0.54 -15.02
C ILE A 282 23.29 0.71 -14.39
N PRO A 283 23.97 1.58 -15.14
CA PRO A 283 24.56 2.79 -14.60
C PRO A 283 23.53 3.90 -14.32
N GLN A 284 22.40 3.87 -15.02
CA GLN A 284 21.35 4.89 -14.96
C GLN A 284 20.00 4.28 -15.29
N ALA A 285 18.95 4.77 -14.64
CA ALA A 285 17.56 4.46 -14.94
C ALA A 285 16.81 5.75 -15.33
N GLU A 286 15.90 5.62 -16.28
CA GLU A 286 15.11 6.71 -16.84
C GLU A 286 13.67 6.71 -16.30
N ALA A 287 12.96 7.82 -16.48
CA ALA A 287 11.55 7.91 -16.14
C ALA A 287 10.74 6.76 -16.75
N SER A 288 9.73 6.27 -16.07
CA SER A 288 8.90 5.08 -16.29
C SER A 288 9.52 3.75 -15.84
N GLU A 289 10.80 3.68 -15.53
CA GLU A 289 11.43 2.41 -15.15
C GLU A 289 11.20 2.06 -13.69
N ILE A 290 10.91 0.78 -13.45
CA ILE A 290 10.97 0.18 -12.13
C ILE A 290 12.32 -0.50 -11.98
N ILE A 291 12.99 -0.17 -10.89
CA ILE A 291 14.32 -0.65 -10.52
C ILE A 291 14.39 -0.99 -9.04
N ALA A 292 15.36 -1.78 -8.66
CA ALA A 292 15.79 -1.91 -7.27
C ALA A 292 17.15 -1.24 -7.09
N VAL A 293 17.31 -0.48 -6.02
CA VAL A 293 18.59 0.16 -5.69
C VAL A 293 19.10 -0.36 -4.35
N SER A 294 20.43 -0.51 -4.24
CA SER A 294 21.08 -0.83 -2.98
C SER A 294 21.84 0.37 -2.42
N GLY A 295 22.10 0.36 -1.10
CA GLY A 295 22.86 1.41 -0.42
C GLY A 295 22.03 2.40 0.40
N LEU A 296 20.70 2.39 0.26
CA LEU A 296 19.79 3.21 1.04
C LEU A 296 19.30 2.45 2.28
N LYS A 297 19.22 3.10 3.43
CA LYS A 297 18.84 2.49 4.72
C LYS A 297 17.60 3.11 5.35
N SER A 298 17.36 4.40 5.09
CA SER A 298 16.28 5.17 5.72
C SER A 298 14.99 5.22 4.89
N THR A 299 14.97 4.55 3.74
CA THR A 299 13.81 4.51 2.83
C THR A 299 12.70 3.60 3.33
N TYR A 300 11.45 3.92 2.98
CA TYR A 300 10.27 3.12 3.33
C TYR A 300 9.25 3.11 2.19
N PRO A 301 8.37 2.10 2.12
CA PRO A 301 7.28 2.06 1.14
C PRO A 301 6.36 3.27 1.25
N GLY A 302 5.98 3.86 0.11
CA GLY A 302 5.17 5.08 0.04
C GLY A 302 5.96 6.39 0.08
N GLN A 303 7.27 6.34 0.29
CA GLN A 303 8.12 7.55 0.30
C GLN A 303 8.31 8.12 -1.10
N GLY A 304 8.20 9.46 -1.22
CA GLY A 304 8.52 10.22 -2.42
C GLY A 304 9.96 10.74 -2.41
N LEU A 305 10.56 10.80 -3.60
CA LEU A 305 11.88 11.40 -3.81
C LEU A 305 11.79 12.49 -4.88
N GLY A 306 12.62 13.52 -4.76
CA GLY A 306 12.62 14.65 -5.69
C GLY A 306 11.35 15.49 -5.55
N PHE A 307 10.55 15.62 -6.62
CA PHE A 307 9.29 16.38 -6.56
C PHE A 307 8.09 15.56 -6.02
N GLU A 308 8.24 14.25 -5.81
CA GLU A 308 7.18 13.40 -5.30
C GLU A 308 6.96 13.59 -3.80
N ASN A 309 5.69 13.57 -3.38
CA ASN A 309 5.32 13.60 -1.96
C ASN A 309 5.10 12.18 -1.43
N ASP A 310 5.26 12.02 -0.12
CA ASP A 310 4.99 10.76 0.56
C ASP A 310 3.51 10.36 0.47
N GLN A 311 3.26 9.07 0.26
CA GLN A 311 1.94 8.45 0.23
C GLN A 311 1.92 7.27 1.21
N THR A 312 1.79 7.56 2.49
CA THR A 312 1.84 6.58 3.58
C THR A 312 0.47 6.19 4.15
N ASN A 313 -0.60 6.79 3.63
CA ASN A 313 -1.97 6.53 4.10
C ASN A 313 -2.57 5.30 3.41
N PHE A 314 -2.28 4.13 3.93
CA PHE A 314 -2.90 2.87 3.47
C PHE A 314 -4.35 2.77 3.94
N THR A 315 -5.20 2.22 3.08
CA THR A 315 -6.64 2.01 3.37
C THR A 315 -6.85 0.86 4.31
N VAL A 316 -6.09 -0.22 4.09
CA VAL A 316 -6.18 -1.44 4.89
C VAL A 316 -5.18 -1.35 6.03
N GLN A 317 -5.68 -1.39 7.27
CA GLN A 317 -4.88 -1.31 8.49
C GLN A 317 -5.02 -2.59 9.30
N PRO A 318 -3.94 -3.09 9.93
CA PRO A 318 -4.02 -4.22 10.83
C PRO A 318 -4.87 -3.90 12.06
N VAL A 319 -5.61 -4.90 12.53
CA VAL A 319 -6.51 -4.76 13.68
C VAL A 319 -6.29 -5.82 14.74
N LEU A 320 -5.42 -6.78 14.48
CA LEU A 320 -5.10 -7.87 15.40
C LEU A 320 -3.67 -7.74 15.87
N THR A 321 -3.45 -7.83 17.17
CA THR A 321 -2.12 -7.89 17.77
C THR A 321 -1.87 -9.29 18.31
N TYR A 322 -0.73 -9.86 17.93
CA TYR A 322 -0.25 -11.14 18.44
C TYR A 322 1.06 -10.98 19.21
N ALA A 323 1.16 -11.67 20.34
CA ALA A 323 2.43 -11.80 21.03
C ALA A 323 3.24 -12.95 20.43
N VAL A 324 4.54 -12.73 20.29
CA VAL A 324 5.49 -13.68 19.71
C VAL A 324 6.19 -14.44 20.83
N LYS A 325 5.95 -15.73 20.92
CA LYS A 325 6.62 -16.61 21.86
C LYS A 325 7.85 -17.22 21.21
N VAL A 326 8.99 -17.02 21.82
CA VAL A 326 10.28 -17.57 21.41
C VAL A 326 11.07 -17.99 22.65
N SER A 327 12.04 -18.88 22.50
CA SER A 327 12.90 -19.24 23.62
C SER A 327 13.65 -18.01 24.15
N PRO A 328 13.85 -17.87 25.48
CA PRO A 328 14.54 -16.69 26.05
C PRO A 328 15.92 -16.42 25.45
N ALA A 329 16.65 -17.47 25.08
CA ALA A 329 17.96 -17.34 24.44
C ALA A 329 17.90 -16.66 23.06
N ASN A 330 16.76 -16.76 22.36
CA ASN A 330 16.57 -16.25 21.01
C ASN A 330 15.77 -14.94 20.94
N THR A 331 15.36 -14.36 22.07
CA THR A 331 14.51 -13.16 22.11
C THR A 331 15.10 -11.98 21.31
N ASN A 332 16.39 -11.68 21.52
CA ASN A 332 17.04 -10.59 20.79
C ASN A 332 17.17 -10.88 19.28
N ALA A 333 17.51 -12.12 18.91
CA ALA A 333 17.59 -12.52 17.51
C ALA A 333 16.22 -12.45 16.84
N CYS A 334 15.17 -12.87 17.53
CA CYS A 334 13.79 -12.78 17.06
C CYS A 334 13.33 -11.32 16.89
N LEU A 335 13.65 -10.44 17.84
CA LEU A 335 13.34 -9.02 17.72
C LEU A 335 14.05 -8.38 16.52
N GLN A 336 15.32 -8.70 16.28
CA GLN A 336 16.05 -8.20 15.10
C GLN A 336 15.47 -8.74 13.79
N ALA A 337 15.13 -10.03 13.74
CA ALA A 337 14.50 -10.64 12.57
C ALA A 337 13.14 -10.00 12.27
N LEU A 338 12.32 -9.78 13.30
CA LEU A 338 11.03 -9.11 13.14
C LEU A 338 11.18 -7.65 12.72
N ARG A 339 12.19 -6.93 13.21
CA ARG A 339 12.50 -5.56 12.76
C ARG A 339 12.92 -5.53 11.29
N GLN A 340 13.64 -6.52 10.81
CA GLN A 340 13.93 -6.64 9.38
C GLN A 340 12.69 -6.92 8.55
N LEU A 341 11.77 -7.78 9.05
CA LEU A 341 10.48 -8.02 8.39
C LEU A 341 9.56 -6.79 8.45
N GLU A 342 9.66 -5.97 9.52
CA GLU A 342 8.95 -4.68 9.62
C GLU A 342 9.49 -3.66 8.60
N ASP A 343 10.78 -3.66 8.30
CA ASP A 343 11.36 -2.82 7.25
C ASP A 343 10.81 -3.19 5.85
N GLU A 344 10.53 -4.48 5.61
CA GLU A 344 9.85 -4.98 4.41
C GLU A 344 8.33 -4.66 4.44
N ASN A 345 7.70 -4.73 5.62
CA ASN A 345 6.27 -4.49 5.85
C ASN A 345 6.05 -3.62 7.09
N PRO A 346 6.02 -2.29 6.96
CA PRO A 346 5.92 -1.36 8.09
C PRO A 346 4.66 -1.53 8.96
N GLN A 347 3.59 -2.12 8.44
CA GLN A 347 2.35 -2.34 9.20
C GLN A 347 2.47 -3.46 10.25
N LEU A 348 3.56 -4.22 10.27
CA LEU A 348 3.80 -5.19 11.35
C LEU A 348 3.93 -4.55 12.71
N HIS A 349 4.27 -3.26 12.80
CA HIS A 349 4.38 -2.48 14.03
C HIS A 349 4.99 -3.29 15.18
N VAL A 350 6.20 -3.80 14.99
CA VAL A 350 6.89 -4.64 15.97
C VAL A 350 7.16 -3.86 17.26
N LYS A 351 6.60 -4.30 18.37
CA LYS A 351 6.73 -3.64 19.69
C LYS A 351 7.44 -4.55 20.66
N TRP A 352 8.37 -3.98 21.41
CA TRP A 352 9.03 -4.65 22.52
C TRP A 352 8.59 -4.03 23.85
N ASN A 353 7.92 -4.82 24.68
CA ASN A 353 7.55 -4.41 26.03
C ASN A 353 8.65 -4.87 27.02
N LYS A 354 9.39 -3.90 27.57
CA LYS A 354 10.47 -4.16 28.52
C LYS A 354 10.00 -4.73 29.86
N GLN A 355 8.75 -4.47 30.27
CA GLN A 355 8.23 -4.91 31.58
C GLN A 355 7.77 -6.37 31.53
N THR A 356 7.17 -6.76 30.41
CA THR A 356 6.67 -8.14 30.21
C THR A 356 7.64 -9.00 29.42
N GLU A 357 8.75 -8.42 28.93
CA GLU A 357 9.71 -9.08 28.02
C GLU A 357 9.03 -9.74 26.83
N GLU A 358 7.97 -9.11 26.33
CA GLU A 358 7.11 -9.63 25.28
C GLU A 358 7.31 -8.86 23.98
N ILE A 359 7.48 -9.58 22.87
CA ILE A 359 7.44 -9.01 21.53
C ILE A 359 6.00 -9.13 21.03
N SER A 360 5.45 -8.07 20.45
CA SER A 360 4.14 -8.11 19.78
C SER A 360 4.23 -7.55 18.37
N ILE A 361 3.35 -8.07 17.51
CA ILE A 361 3.21 -7.67 16.11
C ILE A 361 1.74 -7.43 15.78
N ASP A 362 1.49 -6.52 14.85
CA ASP A 362 0.17 -6.26 14.31
C ASP A 362 0.02 -6.94 12.95
N VAL A 363 -1.15 -7.55 12.67
CA VAL A 363 -1.41 -8.30 11.44
C VAL A 363 -2.84 -8.12 10.94
N LEU A 364 -3.05 -8.37 9.64
CA LEU A 364 -4.35 -8.34 8.98
C LEU A 364 -5.13 -9.64 9.19
N GLY A 365 -4.45 -10.80 9.19
CA GLY A 365 -5.12 -12.09 9.28
C GLY A 365 -4.21 -13.27 9.63
N LYS A 366 -4.83 -14.44 9.71
CA LYS A 366 -4.13 -15.69 10.14
C LYS A 366 -3.12 -16.18 9.11
N MET A 367 -3.38 -16.00 7.82
CA MET A 367 -2.46 -16.46 6.78
C MET A 367 -1.14 -15.68 6.85
N GLN A 368 -1.20 -14.39 7.16
CA GLN A 368 0.00 -13.58 7.37
C GLN A 368 0.86 -14.12 8.53
N LEU A 369 0.24 -14.59 9.63
CA LEU A 369 0.99 -15.21 10.74
C LEU A 369 1.71 -16.48 10.33
N GLU A 370 1.05 -17.35 9.56
CA GLU A 370 1.65 -18.59 9.08
C GLU A 370 2.85 -18.31 8.16
N ILE A 371 2.73 -17.29 7.31
CA ILE A 371 3.82 -16.84 6.45
C ILE A 371 4.98 -16.27 7.29
N LEU A 372 4.69 -15.42 8.26
CA LEU A 372 5.70 -14.86 9.17
C LEU A 372 6.43 -15.96 9.95
N GLN A 373 5.70 -16.97 10.44
CA GLN A 373 6.29 -18.11 11.13
C GLN A 373 7.26 -18.87 10.22
N GLN A 374 6.87 -19.07 8.98
CA GLN A 374 7.72 -19.76 8.00
C GLN A 374 8.93 -18.91 7.59
N LEU A 375 8.75 -17.61 7.38
CA LEU A 375 9.86 -16.68 7.08
C LEU A 375 10.89 -16.64 8.24
N LEU A 376 10.42 -16.61 9.49
CA LEU A 376 11.31 -16.62 10.66
C LEU A 376 12.09 -17.93 10.74
N ARG A 377 11.47 -19.07 10.39
CA ARG A 377 12.15 -20.35 10.32
C ARG A 377 13.16 -20.43 9.17
N ASP A 378 12.72 -20.11 7.95
CA ASP A 378 13.49 -20.35 6.73
C ASP A 378 14.64 -19.35 6.55
N ARG A 379 14.40 -18.05 6.86
CA ARG A 379 15.42 -16.99 6.69
C ARG A 379 16.33 -16.84 7.93
N PHE A 380 15.78 -17.03 9.12
CA PHE A 380 16.48 -16.69 10.38
C PHE A 380 16.72 -17.89 11.29
N ASN A 381 16.28 -19.08 10.90
CA ASN A 381 16.37 -20.30 11.71
C ASN A 381 15.78 -20.13 13.12
N LEU A 382 14.63 -19.46 13.22
CA LEU A 382 13.93 -19.16 14.47
C LEU A 382 12.59 -19.89 14.50
N GLU A 383 12.37 -20.70 15.54
CA GLU A 383 11.08 -21.31 15.83
C GLU A 383 10.31 -20.38 16.78
N VAL A 384 9.13 -19.94 16.33
CA VAL A 384 8.25 -19.06 17.09
C VAL A 384 6.82 -19.61 17.14
N GLU A 385 6.09 -19.23 18.18
CA GLU A 385 4.65 -19.45 18.29
C GLU A 385 3.96 -18.10 18.48
N PHE A 386 2.78 -17.95 17.91
CA PHE A 386 1.94 -16.76 18.12
C PHE A 386 0.83 -17.07 19.12
N THR A 387 0.56 -16.14 20.03
CA THR A 387 -0.58 -16.24 20.93
C THR A 387 -1.89 -15.98 20.18
N GLN A 388 -3.01 -16.23 20.85
CA GLN A 388 -4.32 -15.80 20.33
C GLN A 388 -4.32 -14.29 20.07
N GLY A 389 -4.92 -13.86 18.95
CA GLY A 389 -4.98 -12.46 18.56
C GLY A 389 -5.72 -11.59 19.59
N LYS A 390 -5.25 -10.37 19.75
CA LYS A 390 -5.87 -9.33 20.59
C LYS A 390 -6.43 -8.23 19.71
N ILE A 391 -7.50 -7.60 20.16
CA ILE A 391 -8.07 -6.43 19.49
C ILE A 391 -7.20 -5.21 19.81
N LEU A 392 -6.88 -4.41 18.79
CA LEU A 392 -6.20 -3.14 18.96
C LEU A 392 -7.20 -2.09 19.46
N TYR A 393 -7.18 -1.85 20.76
CA TYR A 393 -7.96 -0.78 21.36
C TYR A 393 -7.30 0.57 21.19
N GLN A 394 -8.11 1.61 21.14
CA GLN A 394 -7.68 3.00 21.23
C GLN A 394 -8.44 3.68 22.37
N GLU A 395 -7.93 4.81 22.87
CA GLU A 395 -8.59 5.58 23.93
C GLU A 395 -8.96 6.97 23.40
N SER A 396 -10.10 7.50 23.87
CA SER A 396 -10.51 8.86 23.56
C SER A 396 -11.23 9.50 24.76
N ILE A 397 -11.58 10.79 24.65
CA ILE A 397 -12.17 11.58 25.74
C ILE A 397 -13.55 12.11 25.37
N LYS A 398 -14.40 12.29 26.38
CA LYS A 398 -15.78 12.83 26.25
C LYS A 398 -15.88 14.31 26.59
N ALA A 399 -14.93 14.85 27.31
CA ALA A 399 -14.96 16.22 27.80
C ALA A 399 -13.60 16.88 27.64
N SER A 400 -13.59 18.21 27.57
CA SER A 400 -12.37 18.99 27.52
C SER A 400 -11.73 19.13 28.89
N VAL A 401 -10.41 19.21 28.92
CA VAL A 401 -9.62 19.44 30.13
C VAL A 401 -8.35 20.22 29.80
N GLU A 402 -7.90 21.04 30.69
CA GLU A 402 -6.57 21.63 30.64
C GLU A 402 -5.58 20.72 31.39
N GLY A 403 -4.63 20.15 30.66
CA GLY A 403 -3.56 19.37 31.24
C GLY A 403 -2.34 20.27 31.50
N VAL A 404 -1.80 20.18 32.71
CA VAL A 404 -0.63 20.95 33.11
C VAL A 404 0.57 20.02 33.34
N GLY A 405 1.64 20.28 32.66
CA GLY A 405 2.89 19.55 32.80
C GLY A 405 3.98 20.44 33.40
N HIS A 406 4.55 19.97 34.49
CA HIS A 406 5.63 20.66 35.21
C HIS A 406 6.87 19.78 35.29
N PHE A 407 8.02 20.33 34.89
CA PHE A 407 9.30 19.65 34.95
C PHE A 407 10.30 20.56 35.66
N GLU A 408 10.65 20.19 36.89
CA GLU A 408 11.52 20.97 37.79
C GLU A 408 12.50 20.09 38.57
N PRO A 409 13.32 19.25 37.92
CA PRO A 409 14.46 18.65 38.60
C PRO A 409 15.59 19.68 38.81
N LEU A 410 16.56 19.39 39.68
CA LEU A 410 17.67 20.27 40.02
C LEU A 410 18.16 21.17 38.87
N ARG A 411 17.97 22.49 39.01
CA ARG A 411 18.34 23.54 38.05
C ARG A 411 17.66 23.47 36.67
N HIS A 412 16.50 22.80 36.54
CA HIS A 412 15.67 22.82 35.34
C HIS A 412 14.29 23.39 35.66
N TYR A 413 13.64 24.00 34.69
CA TYR A 413 12.27 24.46 34.85
C TYR A 413 11.55 24.55 33.49
N ALA A 414 10.46 23.87 33.35
CA ALA A 414 9.53 24.04 32.24
C ALA A 414 8.10 23.74 32.70
N GLU A 415 7.15 24.55 32.25
CA GLU A 415 5.71 24.39 32.47
C GLU A 415 5.00 24.51 31.14
N VAL A 416 4.06 23.59 30.88
CA VAL A 416 3.27 23.51 29.65
C VAL A 416 1.81 23.34 29.99
N HIS A 417 0.95 24.14 29.38
CA HIS A 417 -0.50 24.06 29.47
C HIS A 417 -1.07 23.62 28.14
N LEU A 418 -1.77 22.47 28.13
CA LEU A 418 -2.40 21.88 26.97
C LEU A 418 -3.90 21.74 27.19
N LEU A 419 -4.70 22.33 26.32
CA LEU A 419 -6.12 22.08 26.29
C LEU A 419 -6.38 20.84 25.41
N LEU A 420 -6.87 19.77 26.03
CA LEU A 420 -7.31 18.55 25.37
C LEU A 420 -8.83 18.65 25.14
N THR A 421 -9.27 18.54 23.89
CA THR A 421 -10.69 18.58 23.53
C THR A 421 -11.07 17.37 22.69
N PRO A 422 -12.31 16.84 22.82
CA PRO A 422 -12.78 15.77 21.95
C PRO A 422 -12.74 16.17 20.48
N GLY A 423 -12.18 15.33 19.63
CA GLY A 423 -12.20 15.44 18.18
C GLY A 423 -13.43 14.77 17.55
N LYS A 424 -13.53 14.84 16.22
CA LYS A 424 -14.52 14.07 15.47
C LYS A 424 -14.07 12.61 15.35
N ASN A 425 -15.00 11.67 15.29
CA ASN A 425 -14.67 10.27 15.05
C ASN A 425 -13.84 10.13 13.77
N GLY A 426 -12.71 9.43 13.86
CA GLY A 426 -11.78 9.23 12.78
C GLY A 426 -10.86 10.43 12.45
N SER A 427 -10.85 11.47 13.30
CA SER A 427 -9.97 12.63 13.09
C SER A 427 -8.52 12.40 13.54
N GLY A 428 -8.24 11.31 14.25
CA GLY A 428 -6.93 11.09 14.84
C GLY A 428 -6.53 12.16 15.87
N LEU A 429 -5.23 12.43 15.97
CA LEU A 429 -4.70 13.50 16.81
C LEU A 429 -4.48 14.77 16.00
N VAL A 430 -5.05 15.88 16.46
CA VAL A 430 -4.87 17.19 15.85
C VAL A 430 -4.15 18.10 16.84
N PHE A 431 -3.01 18.67 16.42
CA PHE A 431 -2.23 19.56 17.27
C PHE A 431 -2.39 21.01 16.82
N LYS A 432 -2.70 21.91 17.78
CA LYS A 432 -2.86 23.33 17.55
C LYS A 432 -2.03 24.17 18.52
N ASN A 433 -1.65 25.34 18.08
CA ASN A 433 -0.94 26.32 18.91
C ASN A 433 -1.76 27.61 18.98
N LYS A 434 -2.19 27.96 20.18
CA LYS A 434 -2.90 29.21 20.52
C LYS A 434 -2.17 30.00 21.63
N CYS A 435 -0.93 29.60 21.95
CA CYS A 435 -0.15 30.27 22.96
C CYS A 435 0.37 31.61 22.45
N SER A 436 0.26 32.67 23.25
CA SER A 436 0.84 33.97 22.91
C SER A 436 2.37 33.94 23.04
N LEU A 437 3.04 34.80 22.28
CA LEU A 437 4.51 34.96 22.36
C LEU A 437 4.94 35.60 23.71
N GLU A 438 4.04 36.30 24.37
CA GLU A 438 4.27 36.87 25.72
C GLU A 438 4.27 35.78 26.80
N ALA A 439 3.38 34.77 26.67
CA ALA A 439 3.30 33.65 27.61
C ALA A 439 4.47 32.68 27.44
N LEU A 440 4.83 32.38 26.17
CA LEU A 440 5.93 31.45 25.88
C LEU A 440 6.64 31.86 24.59
N PRO A 441 7.98 32.07 24.59
CA PRO A 441 8.75 32.38 23.39
C PRO A 441 8.59 31.34 22.29
N LYS A 442 8.60 31.75 21.01
CA LYS A 442 8.38 30.93 19.83
C LYS A 442 9.22 29.64 19.83
N LYS A 443 10.49 29.75 20.15
CA LYS A 443 11.42 28.60 20.24
C LYS A 443 10.88 27.47 21.11
N TRP A 444 10.28 27.80 22.26
CA TRP A 444 9.74 26.82 23.18
C TRP A 444 8.38 26.29 22.73
N GLN A 445 7.57 27.14 22.08
CA GLN A 445 6.33 26.67 21.46
C GLN A 445 6.60 25.61 20.38
N ASP A 446 7.60 25.84 19.54
CA ASP A 446 7.99 24.90 18.46
C ASP A 446 8.46 23.56 19.06
N GLN A 447 9.22 23.59 20.15
CA GLN A 447 9.63 22.35 20.84
C GLN A 447 8.45 21.59 21.44
N VAL A 448 7.46 22.29 22.00
CA VAL A 448 6.21 21.63 22.49
C VAL A 448 5.50 20.95 21.33
N MET A 449 5.31 21.68 20.23
CA MET A 449 4.61 21.14 19.04
C MET A 449 5.36 19.95 18.42
N GLU A 450 6.66 20.04 18.30
CA GLU A 450 7.52 18.94 17.86
C GLU A 450 7.41 17.72 18.80
N SER A 451 7.43 17.96 20.11
CA SER A 451 7.30 16.88 21.11
C SER A 451 5.94 16.18 21.04
N LEU A 452 4.85 16.92 20.73
CA LEU A 452 3.54 16.34 20.52
C LEU A 452 3.49 15.45 19.27
N SER A 453 4.16 15.85 18.21
CA SER A 453 4.14 15.13 16.93
C SER A 453 5.05 13.91 16.91
N ASN A 454 6.17 13.94 17.64
CA ASN A 454 7.23 12.94 17.56
C ASN A 454 7.03 11.72 18.48
N LYS A 455 5.92 11.64 19.20
CA LYS A 455 5.65 10.53 20.12
C LYS A 455 4.22 10.04 20.03
N GLU A 456 4.05 8.73 20.00
CA GLU A 456 2.75 8.11 20.25
C GLU A 456 2.30 8.38 21.68
N HIS A 457 1.13 9.01 21.84
CA HIS A 457 0.57 9.29 23.15
C HIS A 457 -0.34 8.14 23.60
N LEU A 458 0.00 7.56 24.74
CA LEU A 458 -0.76 6.45 25.31
C LEU A 458 -1.83 6.94 26.30
N GLY A 459 -2.98 6.30 26.24
CA GLY A 459 -4.09 6.53 27.15
C GLY A 459 -3.83 6.05 28.57
N VAL A 460 -4.84 6.17 29.42
CA VAL A 460 -4.73 5.93 30.87
C VAL A 460 -5.67 4.84 31.39
N LEU A 461 -6.48 4.24 30.50
CA LEU A 461 -7.34 3.09 30.84
C LEU A 461 -6.58 1.77 30.69
N THR A 462 -6.10 1.50 29.49
CA THR A 462 -5.40 0.27 29.11
C THR A 462 -3.98 0.51 28.64
N GLY A 463 -3.60 1.77 28.43
CA GLY A 463 -2.33 2.15 27.81
C GLY A 463 -2.36 2.04 26.29
N SER A 464 -3.53 1.92 25.69
CA SER A 464 -3.71 1.95 24.25
C SER A 464 -3.46 3.36 23.69
N PRO A 465 -3.08 3.51 22.40
CA PRO A 465 -2.92 4.83 21.79
C PRO A 465 -4.17 5.68 21.90
N ILE A 466 -4.00 6.99 22.12
CA ILE A 466 -5.12 7.93 22.10
C ILE A 466 -5.44 8.37 20.67
N THR A 467 -6.71 8.61 20.39
CA THR A 467 -7.20 9.09 19.09
C THR A 467 -8.40 10.02 19.27
N ASP A 468 -8.76 10.71 18.18
CA ASP A 468 -9.90 11.61 18.11
C ASP A 468 -9.87 12.71 19.19
N LEU A 469 -8.69 13.32 19.31
CA LEU A 469 -8.43 14.46 20.18
C LEU A 469 -7.79 15.62 19.43
N GLU A 470 -8.21 16.82 19.82
CA GLU A 470 -7.48 18.05 19.52
C GLU A 470 -6.68 18.48 20.76
N ILE A 471 -5.36 18.59 20.64
CA ILE A 471 -4.46 19.04 21.70
C ILE A 471 -3.93 20.41 21.32
N THR A 472 -4.34 21.43 22.08
CA THR A 472 -4.00 22.83 21.81
C THR A 472 -3.04 23.34 22.88
N LEU A 473 -1.87 23.83 22.47
CA LEU A 473 -0.98 24.58 23.35
C LEU A 473 -1.63 25.93 23.68
N VAL A 474 -1.93 26.17 24.95
CA VAL A 474 -2.61 27.41 25.43
C VAL A 474 -1.73 28.28 26.31
N GLY A 475 -0.69 27.70 26.92
CA GLY A 475 0.21 28.44 27.79
C GLY A 475 1.49 27.66 28.13
N GLY A 476 2.42 28.33 28.78
CA GLY A 476 3.63 27.70 29.28
C GLY A 476 4.56 28.73 29.91
N ARG A 477 5.51 28.23 30.67
CA ARG A 477 6.52 29.06 31.33
C ARG A 477 7.88 28.39 31.32
N GLY A 478 8.89 29.16 30.97
CA GLY A 478 10.30 28.74 31.03
C GLY A 478 11.15 29.75 31.79
N SER A 479 12.33 29.34 32.15
CA SER A 479 13.35 30.22 32.78
C SER A 479 14.51 30.42 31.84
N ASN A 480 14.89 31.68 31.61
CA ASN A 480 16.03 32.00 30.74
C ASN A 480 17.38 31.41 31.24
N VAL A 481 17.45 31.06 32.53
CA VAL A 481 18.65 30.52 33.16
C VAL A 481 18.63 29.01 33.34
N HIS A 482 17.40 28.43 33.50
CA HIS A 482 17.25 27.06 33.97
C HIS A 482 16.55 26.17 32.95
N THR A 483 16.08 26.69 31.82
CA THR A 483 15.36 25.88 30.82
C THR A 483 16.29 25.46 29.68
N VAL A 484 16.38 24.16 29.45
CA VAL A 484 17.04 23.55 28.28
C VAL A 484 16.03 22.81 27.41
N GLY A 485 16.39 22.49 26.17
CA GLY A 485 15.46 21.96 25.17
C GLY A 485 14.68 20.72 25.61
N GLY A 486 15.30 19.80 26.33
CA GLY A 486 14.65 18.57 26.80
C GLY A 486 13.57 18.78 27.86
N ASP A 487 13.58 19.91 28.57
CA ASP A 487 12.66 20.18 29.68
C ASP A 487 11.22 20.35 29.17
N PHE A 488 11.05 21.08 28.08
CA PHE A 488 9.73 21.24 27.46
C PHE A 488 9.17 19.94 26.90
N ARG A 489 10.02 19.04 26.41
CA ARG A 489 9.58 17.69 25.99
C ARG A 489 8.98 16.92 27.17
N GLU A 490 9.67 16.87 28.30
CA GLU A 490 9.19 16.19 29.50
C GLU A 490 7.92 16.85 30.08
N ALA A 491 7.89 18.18 30.13
CA ALA A 491 6.71 18.91 30.58
C ALA A 491 5.50 18.65 29.67
N THR A 492 5.69 18.60 28.34
CA THR A 492 4.64 18.29 27.36
C THR A 492 4.03 16.92 27.60
N TYR A 493 4.86 15.87 27.77
CA TYR A 493 4.35 14.53 28.04
C TYR A 493 3.59 14.42 29.37
N ARG A 494 4.07 15.14 30.40
CA ARG A 494 3.37 15.24 31.69
C ARG A 494 2.04 15.95 31.58
N ALA A 495 1.95 17.03 30.76
CA ALA A 495 0.72 17.77 30.54
C ALA A 495 -0.35 16.89 29.88
N VAL A 496 -0.02 16.15 28.83
CA VAL A 496 -0.95 15.19 28.19
C VAL A 496 -1.42 14.16 29.21
N ARG A 497 -0.49 13.53 29.92
CA ARG A 497 -0.82 12.49 30.90
C ARG A 497 -1.65 13.00 32.06
N GLN A 498 -1.34 14.17 32.58
CA GLN A 498 -2.07 14.79 33.70
C GLN A 498 -3.54 15.07 33.30
N GLY A 499 -3.75 15.68 32.11
CA GLY A 499 -5.10 15.94 31.62
C GLY A 499 -5.91 14.65 31.43
N LEU A 500 -5.31 13.61 30.84
CA LEU A 500 -5.98 12.31 30.70
C LEU A 500 -6.29 11.65 32.05
N MET A 501 -5.40 11.75 33.05
CA MET A 501 -5.62 11.21 34.39
C MET A 501 -6.74 11.94 35.10
N GLU A 502 -6.87 13.26 34.96
CA GLU A 502 -7.98 14.05 35.49
C GLU A 502 -9.30 13.62 34.86
N LEU A 503 -9.34 13.44 33.54
CA LEU A 503 -10.54 12.94 32.86
C LEU A 503 -10.88 11.50 33.27
N LYS A 504 -9.88 10.64 33.53
CA LYS A 504 -10.09 9.30 34.05
C LYS A 504 -10.79 9.35 35.43
N ALA A 505 -10.31 10.21 36.33
CA ALA A 505 -10.92 10.40 37.65
C ALA A 505 -12.39 10.84 37.53
N LYS A 506 -12.70 11.64 36.51
CA LYS A 506 -14.08 12.10 36.20
C LYS A 506 -14.89 11.12 35.35
N LYS A 507 -14.35 9.93 35.02
CA LYS A 507 -14.95 8.93 34.11
C LYS A 507 -15.29 9.47 32.72
N GLN A 508 -14.48 10.38 32.22
CA GLN A 508 -14.63 11.02 30.91
C GLN A 508 -13.66 10.49 29.83
N VAL A 509 -12.98 9.39 30.10
CA VAL A 509 -12.16 8.63 29.13
C VAL A 509 -12.91 7.36 28.75
N TYR A 510 -12.84 6.96 27.50
CA TYR A 510 -13.48 5.73 27.01
C TYR A 510 -12.59 4.97 26.04
N LEU A 511 -12.88 3.68 25.90
CA LEU A 511 -12.19 2.78 25.00
C LEU A 511 -12.91 2.75 23.66
N LEU A 512 -12.13 2.71 22.59
CA LEU A 512 -12.58 2.46 21.22
C LEU A 512 -12.07 1.11 20.78
N GLU A 513 -12.92 0.35 20.13
CA GLU A 513 -12.56 -0.87 19.42
C GLU A 513 -12.86 -0.72 17.93
N PRO A 514 -12.09 -1.38 17.04
CA PRO A 514 -12.35 -1.31 15.61
C PRO A 514 -13.63 -2.06 15.26
N TRP A 515 -14.51 -1.41 14.51
CA TRP A 515 -15.72 -2.01 13.95
C TRP A 515 -15.62 -1.96 12.43
N TYR A 516 -15.95 -3.08 11.79
CA TYR A 516 -16.05 -3.16 10.35
C TYR A 516 -17.49 -3.15 9.91
N GLN A 517 -17.82 -2.30 8.95
CA GLN A 517 -19.03 -2.46 8.19
C GLN A 517 -18.74 -3.41 7.04
N PHE A 518 -19.48 -4.51 6.96
CA PHE A 518 -19.40 -5.41 5.82
C PHE A 518 -20.78 -5.57 5.18
N THR A 519 -20.79 -5.80 3.87
CA THR A 519 -21.98 -6.12 3.10
C THR A 519 -21.84 -7.55 2.60
N LEU A 520 -22.70 -8.44 3.09
CA LEU A 520 -22.78 -9.80 2.62
C LEU A 520 -23.87 -9.88 1.53
N ARG A 521 -23.47 -10.20 0.32
CA ARG A 521 -24.39 -10.50 -0.79
C ARG A 521 -24.35 -11.98 -1.06
N ILE A 522 -25.49 -12.64 -0.98
CA ILE A 522 -25.68 -14.06 -1.27
C ILE A 522 -26.70 -14.20 -2.39
N ASN A 523 -26.50 -15.18 -3.25
CA ASN A 523 -27.53 -15.54 -4.23
C ASN A 523 -28.73 -16.13 -3.47
N GLN A 524 -29.93 -15.80 -3.93
CA GLN A 524 -31.16 -16.50 -3.51
C GLN A 524 -31.22 -17.78 -4.35
N ASP A 525 -30.71 -18.87 -3.82
CA ASP A 525 -30.95 -20.22 -4.35
C ASP A 525 -32.08 -20.88 -3.55
#